data_cad53c2532399045d9ba7bf8caff65e5
#
_entry.id   cad53c2532399045d9ba7bf8caff65e5
#
_cell.length_a   1.000
_cell.length_b   1.000
_cell.length_c   1.000
_cell.angle_alpha   90.00
_cell.angle_beta   90.00
_cell.angle_gamma   90.00
#
_symmetry.space_group_name_H-M   'P 1'
#
loop_
_entity.id
_entity.type
_entity.pdbx_description
1 polymer ?
#
loop_
_entity_poly.entity_id
_entity_poly.type
_entity_poly.pdbx_seq_one_letter_code
_entity_poly.pdbx_strand_id
1 'polypeptide(L)'
;MKLYSHTQLIRTTFICVLAAVLLTAAICINISKKKSGAGAVTAEATGGDVADGSDQTEITEVSALSAGASSTELSFLEQNPANIISVASGTTGYTQEEVQNINVYSLCNEAVVNINTQVTAYDWFLQPYVQEGGSGSGSIIDKRGYILTNVHVIADATKIYVSLFDGTQYEAEVVGTDLDSDLAVIKFTPPAGMELKTIGFGDSTALKVGQRVIAIGNPFGLERTMTTGIVSGLGRPIQNSNNRIIRNMVQTDAAINPGNSGGPLLDTSGKMIGINTMIQSSSGNSAGVGFAVPSETAVRVVADLIKYGKVQRGTIDATIIQLSRRIAQYAGLDISSGVLISEVVRGGNAESAGLRGGTEAAYYGSRRDIIYIGGDVITQIDDIAVTSLADYYSALESKRPGDVVTVVVRRNRKDVTLKIKLVES
;
A
#
# COMPACT_ATOMS: atom_id res chain seq x y z
N MET A 1 38.38 -2.73 1.71
CA MET A 1 37.75 -2.61 0.39
C MET A 1 38.82 -2.15 -0.57
N LYS A 2 39.23 -2.98 -1.55
CA LYS A 2 40.34 -2.62 -2.47
C LYS A 2 39.82 -1.63 -3.51
N LEU A 3 40.47 -0.51 -3.63
CA LEU A 3 40.21 0.50 -4.68
C LEU A 3 40.83 0.01 -6.00
N TYR A 4 40.03 -0.13 -7.04
CA TYR A 4 40.49 -0.44 -8.37
C TYR A 4 40.63 0.85 -9.20
N SER A 5 41.71 1.01 -9.93
CA SER A 5 41.87 2.14 -10.85
C SER A 5 40.95 1.97 -12.06
N HIS A 6 40.56 3.07 -12.70
CA HIS A 6 39.69 3.08 -13.87
C HIS A 6 40.17 2.16 -15.00
N THR A 7 41.47 2.07 -15.18
CA THR A 7 42.14 1.13 -16.14
C THR A 7 42.04 -0.34 -15.72
N GLN A 8 42.01 -0.64 -14.42
CA GLN A 8 41.82 -2.02 -13.93
C GLN A 8 40.37 -2.45 -14.09
N LEU A 9 39.42 -1.54 -13.88
CA LEU A 9 37.99 -1.81 -14.09
C LEU A 9 37.69 -2.14 -15.56
N ILE A 10 38.21 -1.35 -16.50
CA ILE A 10 38.05 -1.58 -17.94
C ILE A 10 38.67 -2.91 -18.35
N ARG A 11 39.87 -3.26 -17.87
CA ARG A 11 40.51 -4.54 -18.17
C ARG A 11 39.73 -5.74 -17.61
N THR A 12 39.21 -5.66 -16.38
CA THR A 12 38.42 -6.76 -15.81
C THR A 12 37.09 -6.93 -16.54
N THR A 13 36.41 -5.83 -16.90
CA THR A 13 35.16 -5.89 -17.68
C THR A 13 35.41 -6.51 -19.07
N PHE A 14 36.50 -6.13 -19.76
CA PHE A 14 36.84 -6.68 -21.05
C PHE A 14 37.15 -8.18 -21.00
N ILE A 15 37.87 -8.64 -19.95
CA ILE A 15 38.18 -10.06 -19.74
C ILE A 15 36.90 -10.84 -19.45
N CYS A 16 35.97 -10.31 -18.66
CA CYS A 16 34.69 -10.97 -18.36
C CYS A 16 33.80 -11.10 -19.60
N VAL A 17 33.74 -10.07 -20.45
CA VAL A 17 32.97 -10.10 -21.69
C VAL A 17 33.60 -11.12 -22.67
N LEU A 18 34.93 -11.14 -22.81
CA LEU A 18 35.61 -12.09 -23.66
C LEU A 18 35.41 -13.55 -23.22
N ALA A 19 35.45 -13.79 -21.90
CA ALA A 19 35.18 -15.12 -21.32
C ALA A 19 33.72 -15.54 -21.56
N ALA A 20 32.74 -14.65 -21.44
CA ALA A 20 31.35 -14.94 -21.72
C ALA A 20 31.11 -15.28 -23.20
N VAL A 21 31.76 -14.57 -24.13
CA VAL A 21 31.67 -14.85 -25.57
C VAL A 21 32.30 -16.21 -25.92
N LEU A 22 33.43 -16.54 -25.31
CA LEU A 22 34.09 -17.86 -25.54
C LEU A 22 33.26 -19.02 -24.96
N LEU A 23 32.60 -18.79 -23.81
CA LEU A 23 31.72 -19.79 -23.18
C LEU A 23 30.46 -20.07 -24.03
N THR A 24 29.84 -19.02 -24.56
CA THR A 24 28.69 -19.14 -25.46
C THR A 24 29.07 -19.82 -26.77
N ALA A 25 30.22 -19.48 -27.36
CA ALA A 25 30.73 -20.17 -28.56
C ALA A 25 30.97 -21.66 -28.31
N ALA A 26 31.58 -22.05 -27.16
CA ALA A 26 31.80 -23.42 -26.79
C ALA A 26 30.49 -24.21 -26.59
N ILE A 27 29.48 -23.60 -26.00
CA ILE A 27 28.13 -24.17 -25.84
C ILE A 27 27.47 -24.38 -27.20
N CYS A 28 27.55 -23.44 -28.11
CA CYS A 28 26.98 -23.53 -29.46
C CYS A 28 27.67 -24.68 -30.27
N ILE A 29 29.00 -24.79 -30.18
CA ILE A 29 29.76 -25.88 -30.83
C ILE A 29 29.36 -27.25 -30.26
N ASN A 30 29.15 -27.34 -28.95
CA ASN A 30 28.77 -28.59 -28.30
C ASN A 30 27.33 -29.03 -28.65
N ILE A 31 26.40 -28.07 -28.77
CA ILE A 31 25.03 -28.32 -29.24
C ILE A 31 25.03 -28.76 -30.73
N SER A 32 25.87 -28.15 -31.56
CA SER A 32 26.03 -28.52 -32.98
C SER A 32 26.57 -29.93 -33.15
N LYS A 33 27.57 -30.36 -32.34
CA LYS A 33 28.10 -31.72 -32.34
C LYS A 33 27.09 -32.76 -31.83
N LYS A 34 26.18 -32.37 -30.94
CA LYS A 34 25.14 -33.28 -30.41
C LYS A 34 23.98 -33.51 -31.40
N LYS A 35 23.78 -32.61 -32.36
CA LYS A 35 22.76 -32.75 -33.44
C LYS A 35 23.22 -33.59 -34.60
N SER A 36 24.52 -33.82 -34.81
CA SER A 36 25.06 -34.66 -35.89
C SER A 36 25.22 -36.15 -35.53
N GLY A 37 24.83 -36.55 -34.30
CA GLY A 37 25.00 -37.92 -33.80
C GLY A 37 23.73 -38.74 -33.58
N ALA A 38 22.56 -38.23 -33.98
CA ALA A 38 21.28 -38.95 -33.86
C ALA A 38 20.90 -39.60 -35.21
N GLY A 39 21.50 -40.78 -35.45
CA GLY A 39 21.11 -41.67 -36.53
C GLY A 39 19.73 -42.30 -36.27
N ALA A 40 19.03 -42.52 -37.34
CA ALA A 40 17.70 -43.10 -37.48
C ALA A 40 17.44 -44.34 -36.61
N VAL A 41 16.31 -44.32 -35.89
CA VAL A 41 15.66 -45.53 -35.38
C VAL A 41 14.29 -45.63 -36.04
N THR A 42 14.17 -46.66 -36.81
CA THR A 42 12.99 -47.13 -37.53
C THR A 42 11.83 -47.43 -36.60
N ALA A 43 10.62 -46.98 -36.95
CA ALA A 43 9.38 -47.36 -36.31
C ALA A 43 8.97 -48.78 -36.71
N GLU A 44 8.79 -49.66 -35.75
CA GLU A 44 7.99 -50.87 -35.87
C GLU A 44 6.69 -50.71 -35.10
N ALA A 45 5.59 -50.84 -35.85
CA ALA A 45 4.23 -50.82 -35.33
C ALA A 45 3.90 -52.26 -34.87
N THR A 46 3.54 -52.41 -33.59
CA THR A 46 2.76 -53.59 -33.18
C THR A 46 1.45 -53.11 -32.56
N GLY A 47 0.37 -53.52 -33.16
CA GLY A 47 -0.98 -53.33 -32.68
C GLY A 47 -1.24 -54.18 -31.41
N GLY A 48 -2.06 -53.64 -30.54
CA GLY A 48 -2.55 -54.32 -29.34
C GLY A 48 -3.87 -53.74 -28.95
N ASP A 49 -4.87 -54.59 -28.95
CA ASP A 49 -6.29 -54.48 -28.84
C ASP A 49 -6.86 -53.47 -27.83
N VAL A 50 -7.94 -52.85 -28.28
CA VAL A 50 -8.92 -52.11 -27.47
C VAL A 50 -9.74 -53.13 -26.66
N ALA A 51 -9.71 -53.00 -25.34
CA ALA A 51 -10.73 -53.58 -24.46
C ALA A 51 -11.61 -52.47 -23.89
N ASP A 52 -12.84 -52.46 -24.38
CA ASP A 52 -13.99 -51.77 -23.85
C ASP A 52 -14.27 -52.28 -22.42
N GLY A 53 -14.36 -51.37 -21.45
CA GLY A 53 -14.69 -51.63 -20.05
C GLY A 53 -15.49 -50.49 -19.49
N SER A 54 -16.78 -50.43 -19.89
CA SER A 54 -17.82 -49.65 -19.22
C SER A 54 -18.01 -50.18 -17.79
N ASP A 55 -17.55 -49.46 -16.80
CA ASP A 55 -17.92 -49.73 -15.41
C ASP A 55 -18.84 -48.61 -14.91
N GLN A 56 -20.14 -48.94 -14.93
CA GLN A 56 -21.23 -48.22 -14.27
C GLN A 56 -21.15 -48.57 -12.79
N THR A 57 -20.59 -47.67 -11.96
CA THR A 57 -20.75 -47.78 -10.51
C THR A 57 -22.11 -47.18 -10.15
N GLU A 58 -23.06 -48.07 -9.88
CA GLU A 58 -24.32 -47.84 -9.21
C GLU A 58 -24.14 -47.01 -7.92
N ILE A 59 -24.92 -45.96 -7.79
CA ILE A 59 -25.16 -45.26 -6.54
C ILE A 59 -26.01 -46.18 -5.65
N THR A 60 -25.34 -46.96 -4.81
CA THR A 60 -26.05 -47.73 -3.78
C THR A 60 -26.44 -46.80 -2.64
N GLU A 61 -27.73 -46.70 -2.40
CA GLU A 61 -28.36 -46.00 -1.28
C GLU A 61 -27.67 -46.30 0.05
N VAL A 62 -27.28 -45.19 0.76
CA VAL A 62 -26.88 -45.26 2.18
C VAL A 62 -28.14 -45.39 3.04
N SER A 63 -28.74 -46.57 3.04
CA SER A 63 -29.91 -46.94 3.88
C SER A 63 -29.63 -48.10 4.87
N ALA A 64 -28.38 -48.27 5.27
CA ALA A 64 -28.09 -49.37 6.20
C ALA A 64 -27.04 -49.02 7.27
N LEU A 65 -27.15 -47.86 7.93
CA LEU A 65 -26.35 -47.53 9.11
C LEU A 65 -27.21 -46.99 10.27
N SER A 66 -28.48 -47.39 10.37
CA SER A 66 -29.32 -47.04 11.49
C SER A 66 -29.61 -48.23 12.45
N ALA A 67 -28.85 -49.31 12.38
CA ALA A 67 -29.05 -50.46 13.28
C ALA A 67 -27.69 -50.82 13.95
N GLY A 68 -27.36 -50.12 15.02
CA GLY A 68 -26.19 -50.46 15.82
C GLY A 68 -25.59 -49.42 16.75
N ALA A 69 -26.09 -48.18 16.76
CA ALA A 69 -25.67 -47.20 17.76
C ALA A 69 -26.41 -47.46 19.09
N SER A 70 -25.62 -47.74 20.14
CA SER A 70 -26.15 -47.91 21.48
C SER A 70 -26.87 -46.63 21.93
N SER A 71 -28.02 -46.76 22.58
CA SER A 71 -28.80 -45.66 23.14
C SER A 71 -28.04 -44.70 24.06
N THR A 72 -26.84 -45.05 24.44
CA THR A 72 -25.92 -44.22 25.27
C THR A 72 -25.16 -43.20 24.44
N GLU A 73 -24.90 -43.41 23.16
CA GLU A 73 -24.17 -42.46 22.30
C GLU A 73 -25.08 -41.35 21.72
N LEU A 74 -26.36 -41.62 21.58
CA LEU A 74 -27.35 -40.62 21.19
C LEU A 74 -27.69 -39.64 22.34
N SER A 75 -27.57 -40.07 23.60
CA SER A 75 -27.82 -39.19 24.74
C SER A 75 -26.74 -38.11 24.94
N PHE A 76 -25.54 -38.28 24.36
CA PHE A 76 -24.49 -37.26 24.40
C PHE A 76 -24.81 -36.07 23.47
N LEU A 77 -25.50 -36.31 22.35
CA LEU A 77 -25.92 -35.25 21.41
C LEU A 77 -27.15 -34.49 21.95
N GLU A 78 -27.99 -35.15 22.77
CA GLU A 78 -29.14 -34.50 23.40
C GLU A 78 -28.81 -33.72 24.67
N GLN A 79 -27.67 -34.03 25.34
CA GLN A 79 -27.27 -33.38 26.60
C GLN A 79 -26.40 -32.15 26.43
N ASN A 80 -26.03 -31.78 25.17
CA ASN A 80 -25.36 -30.53 24.92
C ASN A 80 -26.23 -29.71 23.95
N PRO A 81 -27.28 -29.01 24.43
CA PRO A 81 -27.85 -27.96 23.64
C PRO A 81 -26.71 -26.94 23.55
N ALA A 82 -25.93 -27.02 22.45
CA ALA A 82 -25.17 -25.87 22.02
C ALA A 82 -26.08 -24.68 22.30
N ASN A 83 -25.58 -23.65 22.99
CA ASN A 83 -26.25 -22.37 23.09
C ASN A 83 -26.48 -21.87 21.65
N ILE A 84 -27.54 -22.42 21.05
CA ILE A 84 -28.12 -21.82 19.87
C ILE A 84 -28.65 -20.51 20.41
N ILE A 85 -27.85 -19.46 20.25
CA ILE A 85 -28.29 -18.10 20.48
C ILE A 85 -29.59 -17.99 19.69
N SER A 86 -30.72 -17.97 20.43
CA SER A 86 -32.02 -17.79 19.80
C SER A 86 -32.01 -16.51 19.06
N VAL A 87 -31.80 -16.59 17.75
CA VAL A 87 -31.92 -15.45 16.83
C VAL A 87 -33.37 -15.04 16.89
N ALA A 88 -33.64 -13.84 17.42
CA ALA A 88 -34.97 -13.27 17.51
C ALA A 88 -35.67 -13.42 16.16
N SER A 89 -36.85 -14.05 16.22
CA SER A 89 -37.73 -14.34 15.10
C SER A 89 -37.94 -13.10 14.24
N GLY A 90 -37.49 -13.11 12.99
CA GLY A 90 -37.85 -12.06 12.05
C GLY A 90 -37.13 -12.04 10.72
N THR A 91 -35.94 -12.60 10.60
CA THR A 91 -35.21 -12.61 9.33
C THR A 91 -34.37 -13.88 9.23
N THR A 92 -34.82 -14.82 8.42
CA THR A 92 -34.04 -15.80 7.65
C THR A 92 -32.68 -16.21 8.20
N GLY A 93 -32.60 -16.95 9.31
CA GLY A 93 -31.43 -17.81 9.64
C GLY A 93 -30.05 -17.17 9.77
N TYR A 94 -29.90 -15.87 9.60
CA TYR A 94 -28.59 -15.18 9.68
C TYR A 94 -28.28 -14.75 11.13
N THR A 95 -27.00 -14.84 11.50
CA THR A 95 -26.50 -14.25 12.73
C THR A 95 -26.56 -12.72 12.66
N GLN A 96 -26.51 -12.05 13.81
CA GLN A 96 -26.49 -10.58 13.86
C GLN A 96 -25.29 -9.99 13.10
N GLU A 97 -24.17 -10.68 13.10
CA GLU A 97 -22.95 -10.33 12.36
C GLU A 97 -23.14 -10.43 10.85
N GLU A 98 -23.75 -11.52 10.37
CA GLU A 98 -24.05 -11.69 8.94
C GLU A 98 -25.01 -10.62 8.45
N VAL A 99 -26.06 -10.33 9.23
CA VAL A 99 -27.01 -9.24 8.90
C VAL A 99 -26.28 -7.90 8.78
N GLN A 100 -25.35 -7.61 9.69
CA GLN A 100 -24.57 -6.38 9.65
C GLN A 100 -23.68 -6.31 8.42
N ASN A 101 -22.95 -7.39 8.09
CA ASN A 101 -22.10 -7.46 6.91
C ASN A 101 -22.92 -7.29 5.61
N ILE A 102 -24.05 -7.97 5.50
CA ILE A 102 -24.98 -7.87 4.36
C ILE A 102 -25.48 -6.44 4.21
N ASN A 103 -25.89 -5.79 5.30
CA ASN A 103 -26.40 -4.43 5.28
C ASN A 103 -25.33 -3.42 4.85
N VAL A 104 -24.12 -3.50 5.39
CA VAL A 104 -23.00 -2.62 5.02
C VAL A 104 -22.64 -2.82 3.55
N TYR A 105 -22.58 -4.06 3.08
CA TYR A 105 -22.32 -4.32 1.67
C TYR A 105 -23.41 -3.72 0.78
N SER A 106 -24.68 -3.96 1.08
CA SER A 106 -25.81 -3.43 0.30
C SER A 106 -25.85 -1.89 0.28
N LEU A 107 -25.42 -1.25 1.36
CA LEU A 107 -25.37 0.22 1.47
C LEU A 107 -24.25 0.84 0.64
N CYS A 108 -23.08 0.19 0.61
CA CYS A 108 -21.83 0.82 0.15
C CYS A 108 -21.33 0.29 -1.21
N ASN A 109 -21.74 -0.90 -1.66
CA ASN A 109 -21.17 -1.56 -2.83
C ASN A 109 -21.28 -0.73 -4.11
N GLU A 110 -22.42 -0.04 -4.33
CA GLU A 110 -22.65 0.79 -5.53
C GLU A 110 -21.71 2.01 -5.60
N ALA A 111 -21.20 2.48 -4.45
CA ALA A 111 -20.29 3.59 -4.37
C ALA A 111 -18.81 3.17 -4.51
N VAL A 112 -18.51 1.85 -4.57
CA VAL A 112 -17.17 1.35 -4.82
C VAL A 112 -17.02 1.06 -6.31
N VAL A 113 -16.08 1.75 -6.93
CA VAL A 113 -15.80 1.65 -8.37
C VAL A 113 -14.53 0.87 -8.65
N ASN A 114 -14.45 0.29 -9.85
CA ASN A 114 -13.19 -0.20 -10.40
C ASN A 114 -12.49 0.94 -11.14
N ILE A 115 -11.17 1.01 -11.01
CA ILE A 115 -10.32 1.95 -11.71
C ILE A 115 -9.35 1.15 -12.57
N ASN A 116 -9.38 1.39 -13.87
CA ASN A 116 -8.45 0.84 -14.85
C ASN A 116 -7.66 1.96 -15.50
N THR A 117 -6.38 1.74 -15.71
CA THR A 117 -5.50 2.73 -16.32
C THR A 117 -4.96 2.25 -17.66
N GLN A 118 -4.62 3.18 -18.51
CA GLN A 118 -3.82 2.96 -19.70
C GLN A 118 -2.50 3.69 -19.56
N VAL A 119 -1.42 3.06 -19.98
CA VAL A 119 -0.09 3.61 -19.98
C VAL A 119 0.48 3.60 -21.40
N THR A 120 1.37 4.55 -21.70
CA THR A 120 2.13 4.52 -22.95
C THR A 120 3.40 3.74 -22.72
N ALA A 121 3.54 2.60 -23.39
CA ALA A 121 4.76 1.82 -23.45
C ALA A 121 5.49 2.06 -24.77
N TYR A 122 6.77 1.70 -24.82
CA TYR A 122 7.59 1.82 -26.04
C TYR A 122 8.09 0.42 -26.43
N ASP A 123 7.97 0.11 -27.73
CA ASP A 123 8.53 -1.12 -28.27
C ASP A 123 10.07 -1.04 -28.41
N TRP A 124 10.67 -2.12 -28.93
CA TRP A 124 12.14 -2.16 -29.17
C TRP A 124 12.64 -1.07 -30.11
N PHE A 125 11.76 -0.53 -30.99
CA PHE A 125 12.08 0.54 -31.93
C PHE A 125 11.71 1.92 -31.40
N LEU A 126 11.42 2.04 -30.07
CA LEU A 126 10.98 3.27 -29.41
C LEU A 126 9.66 3.83 -29.98
N GLN A 127 8.82 2.98 -30.60
CA GLN A 127 7.51 3.39 -31.04
C GLN A 127 6.54 3.31 -29.85
N PRO A 128 5.77 4.39 -29.58
CA PRO A 128 4.80 4.38 -28.50
C PRO A 128 3.59 3.50 -28.86
N TYR A 129 3.16 2.68 -27.91
CA TYR A 129 1.89 1.95 -27.98
C TYR A 129 1.16 2.03 -26.65
N VAL A 130 -0.17 1.93 -26.71
CA VAL A 130 -1.02 1.94 -25.52
C VAL A 130 -1.10 0.52 -24.96
N GLN A 131 -0.84 0.39 -23.68
CA GLN A 131 -0.93 -0.85 -22.93
C GLN A 131 -1.87 -0.66 -21.72
N GLU A 132 -2.57 -1.71 -21.33
CA GLU A 132 -3.28 -1.74 -20.04
C GLU A 132 -2.28 -1.55 -18.91
N GLY A 133 -2.59 -0.62 -18.02
CA GLY A 133 -1.81 -0.30 -16.83
C GLY A 133 -2.30 -1.04 -15.58
N GLY A 134 -2.26 -0.37 -14.46
CA GLY A 134 -2.76 -0.88 -13.18
C GLY A 134 -4.28 -0.92 -13.11
N SER A 135 -4.80 -1.78 -12.21
CA SER A 135 -6.19 -1.81 -11.80
C SER A 135 -6.30 -1.72 -10.28
N GLY A 136 -7.34 -1.07 -9.80
CA GLY A 136 -7.62 -0.92 -8.38
C GLY A 136 -9.05 -0.51 -8.13
N SER A 137 -9.31 -0.07 -6.92
CA SER A 137 -10.63 0.41 -6.48
C SER A 137 -10.63 1.89 -6.17
N GLY A 138 -11.81 2.47 -6.12
CA GLY A 138 -12.04 3.82 -5.62
C GLY A 138 -13.38 3.91 -4.92
N SER A 139 -13.55 4.98 -4.12
CA SER A 139 -14.79 5.29 -3.42
C SER A 139 -15.39 6.59 -3.95
N ILE A 140 -16.63 6.57 -4.42
CA ILE A 140 -17.36 7.80 -4.75
C ILE A 140 -17.65 8.54 -3.43
N ILE A 141 -17.09 9.73 -3.27
CA ILE A 141 -17.21 10.54 -2.05
C ILE A 141 -18.16 11.73 -2.21
N ASP A 142 -18.51 12.07 -3.46
CA ASP A 142 -19.38 13.21 -3.76
C ASP A 142 -20.21 12.93 -5.02
N LYS A 143 -21.49 13.35 -5.00
CA LYS A 143 -22.45 13.17 -6.12
C LYS A 143 -22.04 13.87 -7.42
N ARG A 144 -21.06 14.77 -7.38
CA ARG A 144 -20.46 15.43 -8.55
C ARG A 144 -19.44 14.57 -9.29
N GLY A 145 -19.27 13.30 -8.88
CA GLY A 145 -18.36 12.33 -9.49
C GLY A 145 -16.93 12.36 -8.97
N TYR A 146 -16.69 12.93 -7.77
CA TYR A 146 -15.37 12.83 -7.12
C TYR A 146 -15.17 11.45 -6.51
N ILE A 147 -14.03 10.86 -6.78
CA ILE A 147 -13.63 9.52 -6.34
C ILE A 147 -12.30 9.62 -5.61
N LEU A 148 -12.24 9.02 -4.43
CA LEU A 148 -11.03 8.86 -3.65
C LEU A 148 -10.41 7.50 -3.94
N THR A 149 -9.10 7.48 -4.18
CA THR A 149 -8.30 6.26 -4.44
C THR A 149 -6.87 6.46 -3.98
N ASN A 150 -5.97 5.52 -4.27
CA ASN A 150 -4.53 5.66 -4.01
C ASN A 150 -3.77 6.22 -5.23
N VAL A 151 -2.64 6.90 -4.96
CA VAL A 151 -1.77 7.39 -6.03
C VAL A 151 -1.20 6.23 -6.84
N HIS A 152 -0.77 5.15 -6.19
CA HIS A 152 -0.17 4.00 -6.88
C HIS A 152 -1.16 3.29 -7.83
N VAL A 153 -2.49 3.42 -7.63
CA VAL A 153 -3.50 2.87 -8.53
C VAL A 153 -3.53 3.61 -9.86
N ILE A 154 -3.25 4.92 -9.85
CA ILE A 154 -3.30 5.78 -11.03
C ILE A 154 -1.90 6.22 -11.51
N ALA A 155 -0.84 5.66 -10.92
CA ALA A 155 0.53 6.01 -11.28
C ALA A 155 0.81 5.73 -12.76
N ASP A 156 1.54 6.65 -13.41
CA ASP A 156 1.97 6.57 -14.81
C ASP A 156 0.82 6.46 -15.83
N ALA A 157 -0.44 6.66 -15.38
CA ALA A 157 -1.61 6.60 -16.25
C ALA A 157 -1.62 7.74 -17.27
N THR A 158 -1.77 7.40 -18.54
CA THR A 158 -2.08 8.37 -19.62
C THR A 158 -3.60 8.57 -19.75
N LYS A 159 -4.38 7.54 -19.41
CA LYS A 159 -5.84 7.59 -19.28
C LYS A 159 -6.31 6.78 -18.10
N ILE A 160 -7.36 7.26 -17.47
CA ILE A 160 -8.01 6.62 -16.30
C ILE A 160 -9.46 6.36 -16.67
N TYR A 161 -9.91 5.14 -16.45
CA TYR A 161 -11.29 4.73 -16.64
C TYR A 161 -11.88 4.24 -15.32
N VAL A 162 -13.11 4.65 -15.07
CA VAL A 162 -13.87 4.27 -13.89
C VAL A 162 -15.08 3.47 -14.33
N SER A 163 -15.19 2.23 -13.80
CA SER A 163 -16.38 1.39 -14.04
C SER A 163 -17.29 1.43 -12.83
N LEU A 164 -18.53 1.87 -13.03
CA LEU A 164 -19.55 1.97 -12.01
C LEU A 164 -20.18 0.60 -11.66
N PHE A 165 -21.17 0.62 -10.78
CA PHE A 165 -21.88 -0.58 -10.33
C PHE A 165 -22.62 -1.31 -11.47
N ASP A 166 -23.18 -0.59 -12.40
CA ASP A 166 -23.90 -1.10 -13.55
C ASP A 166 -23.00 -1.58 -14.70
N GLY A 167 -21.68 -1.53 -14.53
CA GLY A 167 -20.69 -1.86 -15.54
C GLY A 167 -20.40 -0.73 -16.53
N THR A 168 -21.10 0.41 -16.43
CA THR A 168 -20.83 1.56 -17.29
C THR A 168 -19.46 2.16 -16.98
N GLN A 169 -18.71 2.47 -18.03
CA GLN A 169 -17.35 3.01 -17.92
C GLN A 169 -17.30 4.48 -18.34
N TYR A 170 -16.58 5.27 -17.57
CA TYR A 170 -16.35 6.70 -17.81
C TYR A 170 -14.86 6.99 -17.76
N GLU A 171 -14.41 7.91 -18.63
CA GLU A 171 -13.07 8.49 -18.53
C GLU A 171 -13.05 9.49 -17.34
N ALA A 172 -12.00 9.45 -16.55
CA ALA A 172 -11.83 10.28 -15.37
C ALA A 172 -10.53 11.09 -15.46
N GLU A 173 -10.55 12.28 -14.86
CA GLU A 173 -9.42 13.19 -14.78
C GLU A 173 -8.86 13.23 -13.36
N VAL A 174 -7.55 13.44 -13.23
CA VAL A 174 -6.91 13.63 -11.93
C VAL A 174 -7.20 15.04 -11.43
N VAL A 175 -7.84 15.15 -10.27
CA VAL A 175 -8.07 16.42 -9.57
C VAL A 175 -6.82 16.84 -8.80
N GLY A 176 -6.16 15.88 -8.16
CA GLY A 176 -4.91 16.08 -7.45
C GLY A 176 -4.42 14.80 -6.79
N THR A 177 -3.13 14.79 -6.43
CA THR A 177 -2.46 13.65 -5.81
C THR A 177 -1.65 14.08 -4.61
N ASP A 178 -1.51 13.19 -3.65
CA ASP A 178 -0.65 13.33 -2.50
C ASP A 178 0.20 12.09 -2.29
N LEU A 179 1.44 12.17 -2.72
CA LEU A 179 2.41 11.06 -2.63
C LEU A 179 2.77 10.68 -1.20
N ASP A 180 2.66 11.62 -0.24
CA ASP A 180 3.06 11.38 1.15
C ASP A 180 2.03 10.57 1.93
N SER A 181 0.75 10.67 1.56
CA SER A 181 -0.32 9.82 2.09
C SER A 181 -0.76 8.71 1.13
N ASP A 182 -0.20 8.66 -0.09
CA ASP A 182 -0.62 7.75 -1.17
C ASP A 182 -2.11 7.89 -1.50
N LEU A 183 -2.66 9.11 -1.47
CA LEU A 183 -4.04 9.42 -1.79
C LEU A 183 -4.16 10.25 -3.05
N ALA A 184 -5.17 9.93 -3.86
CA ALA A 184 -5.52 10.66 -5.07
C ALA A 184 -7.02 10.91 -5.13
N VAL A 185 -7.40 12.07 -5.65
CA VAL A 185 -8.77 12.38 -6.04
C VAL A 185 -8.83 12.45 -7.55
N ILE A 186 -9.70 11.63 -8.13
CA ILE A 186 -10.04 11.68 -9.54
C ILE A 186 -11.52 12.08 -9.70
N LYS A 187 -11.90 12.50 -10.89
CA LYS A 187 -13.27 12.94 -11.15
C LYS A 187 -13.70 12.48 -12.53
N PHE A 188 -14.91 11.91 -12.62
CA PHE A 188 -15.64 11.78 -13.88
C PHE A 188 -16.85 12.72 -13.89
N THR A 189 -17.44 12.96 -15.05
CA THR A 189 -18.64 13.79 -15.18
C THR A 189 -19.85 12.86 -15.32
N PRO A 190 -20.70 12.74 -14.28
CA PRO A 190 -21.91 11.95 -14.36
C PRO A 190 -22.89 12.54 -15.39
N PRO A 191 -23.58 11.71 -16.18
CA PRO A 191 -24.70 12.16 -17.01
C PRO A 191 -25.77 12.91 -16.21
N ALA A 192 -26.47 13.83 -16.86
CA ALA A 192 -27.54 14.57 -16.22
C ALA A 192 -28.65 13.61 -15.73
N GLY A 193 -29.05 13.74 -14.47
CA GLY A 193 -30.07 12.89 -13.84
C GLY A 193 -29.54 11.59 -13.24
N MET A 194 -28.26 11.27 -13.36
CA MET A 194 -27.66 10.11 -12.69
C MET A 194 -27.56 10.37 -11.17
N GLU A 195 -28.13 9.47 -10.39
CA GLU A 195 -27.97 9.48 -8.94
C GLU A 195 -26.83 8.57 -8.52
N LEU A 196 -25.75 9.15 -8.00
CA LEU A 196 -24.61 8.42 -7.48
C LEU A 196 -24.80 8.12 -5.98
N LYS A 197 -24.55 6.87 -5.60
CA LYS A 197 -24.33 6.51 -4.19
C LYS A 197 -22.94 7.00 -3.77
N THR A 198 -22.82 7.43 -2.52
CA THR A 198 -21.56 7.96 -1.96
C THR A 198 -21.29 7.33 -0.61
N ILE A 199 -20.02 7.19 -0.26
CA ILE A 199 -19.59 6.74 1.07
C ILE A 199 -19.17 7.96 1.91
N GLY A 200 -19.80 8.12 3.07
CA GLY A 200 -19.45 9.17 4.02
C GLY A 200 -18.25 8.77 4.88
N PHE A 201 -17.48 9.77 5.30
CA PHE A 201 -16.35 9.55 6.22
C PHE A 201 -16.83 9.26 7.65
N GLY A 202 -16.19 8.30 8.30
CA GLY A 202 -16.28 8.01 9.73
C GLY A 202 -15.11 8.66 10.48
N ASP A 203 -15.11 8.50 11.79
CA ASP A 203 -14.07 9.02 12.68
C ASP A 203 -13.00 7.97 12.97
N SER A 204 -11.83 8.12 12.35
CA SER A 204 -10.69 7.23 12.59
C SER A 204 -9.91 7.56 13.87
N THR A 205 -10.14 8.71 14.51
CA THR A 205 -9.47 9.09 15.76
C THR A 205 -10.01 8.33 16.96
N ALA A 206 -11.28 7.90 16.89
CA ALA A 206 -11.95 7.13 17.92
C ALA A 206 -11.75 5.61 17.80
N LEU A 207 -11.02 5.13 16.80
CA LEU A 207 -10.80 3.69 16.56
C LEU A 207 -10.10 3.03 17.73
N LYS A 208 -10.48 1.76 17.97
CA LYS A 208 -9.87 0.90 19.00
C LYS A 208 -9.41 -0.42 18.37
N VAL A 209 -8.26 -0.91 18.83
CA VAL A 209 -7.81 -2.27 18.49
C VAL A 209 -8.87 -3.28 18.93
N GLY A 210 -9.19 -4.22 18.04
CA GLY A 210 -10.28 -5.18 18.19
C GLY A 210 -11.61 -4.73 17.59
N GLN A 211 -11.76 -3.46 17.17
CA GLN A 211 -12.96 -2.97 16.51
C GLN A 211 -13.10 -3.62 15.13
N ARG A 212 -14.30 -4.05 14.80
CA ARG A 212 -14.62 -4.70 13.54
C ARG A 212 -14.53 -3.74 12.36
N VAL A 213 -14.00 -4.24 11.23
CA VAL A 213 -13.87 -3.48 9.99
C VAL A 213 -14.25 -4.34 8.79
N ILE A 214 -14.66 -3.68 7.72
CA ILE A 214 -15.09 -4.27 6.46
C ILE A 214 -14.35 -3.56 5.32
N ALA A 215 -13.60 -4.31 4.51
CA ALA A 215 -12.97 -3.79 3.31
C ALA A 215 -13.79 -4.19 2.09
N ILE A 216 -14.05 -3.24 1.19
CA ILE A 216 -14.71 -3.51 -0.08
C ILE A 216 -13.79 -3.06 -1.22
N GLY A 217 -13.73 -3.87 -2.27
CA GLY A 217 -12.98 -3.58 -3.49
C GLY A 217 -13.70 -4.08 -4.74
N ASN A 218 -13.25 -3.60 -5.89
CA ASN A 218 -13.74 -4.03 -7.20
C ASN A 218 -12.55 -4.32 -8.14
N PRO A 219 -11.81 -5.40 -7.90
CA PRO A 219 -10.55 -5.68 -8.60
C PRO A 219 -10.70 -5.91 -10.11
N PHE A 220 -11.83 -6.42 -10.56
CA PHE A 220 -12.02 -6.88 -11.94
C PHE A 220 -13.11 -6.12 -12.69
N GLY A 221 -13.72 -5.08 -12.07
CA GLY A 221 -14.81 -4.34 -12.69
C GLY A 221 -16.15 -5.13 -12.81
N LEU A 222 -16.20 -6.31 -12.20
CA LEU A 222 -17.37 -7.21 -12.22
C LEU A 222 -18.11 -7.11 -10.89
N GLU A 223 -17.93 -8.10 -10.03
CA GLU A 223 -18.53 -8.13 -8.70
C GLU A 223 -17.57 -7.55 -7.66
N ARG A 224 -18.11 -6.81 -6.69
CA ARG A 224 -17.35 -6.26 -5.56
C ARG A 224 -17.00 -7.37 -4.60
N THR A 225 -15.77 -7.38 -4.17
CA THR A 225 -15.28 -8.30 -3.14
C THR A 225 -15.34 -7.62 -1.79
N MET A 226 -15.90 -8.30 -0.81
CA MET A 226 -15.91 -7.87 0.58
C MET A 226 -15.02 -8.78 1.43
N THR A 227 -14.19 -8.19 2.28
CA THR A 227 -13.46 -8.91 3.32
C THR A 227 -13.72 -8.27 4.68
N THR A 228 -13.69 -9.07 5.74
CA THR A 228 -13.93 -8.61 7.12
C THR A 228 -12.75 -8.93 7.99
N GLY A 229 -12.55 -8.13 9.01
CA GLY A 229 -11.51 -8.29 10.00
C GLY A 229 -11.69 -7.32 11.16
N ILE A 230 -10.59 -7.02 11.84
CA ILE A 230 -10.55 -6.07 12.95
C ILE A 230 -9.44 -5.04 12.75
N VAL A 231 -9.52 -3.96 13.50
CA VAL A 231 -8.36 -3.08 13.72
C VAL A 231 -7.33 -3.84 14.53
N SER A 232 -6.20 -4.18 13.94
CA SER A 232 -5.11 -4.93 14.58
C SER A 232 -4.07 -4.01 15.24
N GLY A 233 -3.99 -2.74 14.80
CA GLY A 233 -3.08 -1.75 15.35
C GLY A 233 -3.36 -0.35 14.80
N LEU A 234 -2.88 0.66 15.49
CA LEU A 234 -3.06 2.06 15.14
C LEU A 234 -1.71 2.80 15.14
N GLY A 235 -1.64 3.91 14.41
CA GLY A 235 -0.48 4.79 14.41
C GLY A 235 0.78 4.18 13.79
N ARG A 236 0.66 3.21 12.87
CA ARG A 236 1.79 2.53 12.26
C ARG A 236 2.42 3.38 11.15
N PRO A 237 3.70 3.77 11.26
CA PRO A 237 4.42 4.32 10.11
C PRO A 237 4.83 3.18 9.18
N ILE A 238 4.51 3.30 7.90
CA ILE A 238 4.84 2.29 6.88
C ILE A 238 5.63 2.95 5.76
N GLN A 239 6.75 2.37 5.39
CA GLN A 239 7.52 2.81 4.23
C GLN A 239 6.95 2.14 2.97
N ASN A 240 6.54 2.96 2.00
CA ASN A 240 6.07 2.47 0.70
C ASN A 240 7.25 2.12 -0.24
N SER A 241 6.93 1.57 -1.41
CA SER A 241 7.91 1.20 -2.44
C SER A 241 8.75 2.38 -2.95
N ASN A 242 8.26 3.60 -2.82
CA ASN A 242 8.93 4.83 -3.23
C ASN A 242 9.78 5.45 -2.10
N ASN A 243 10.09 4.67 -1.06
CA ASN A 243 10.84 5.09 0.13
C ASN A 243 10.19 6.25 0.92
N ARG A 244 8.91 6.53 0.71
CA ARG A 244 8.14 7.51 1.49
C ARG A 244 7.52 6.83 2.71
N ILE A 245 7.45 7.53 3.83
CA ILE A 245 6.84 7.04 5.06
C ILE A 245 5.39 7.53 5.10
N ILE A 246 4.44 6.63 4.88
CA ILE A 246 3.02 6.88 5.13
C ILE A 246 2.79 6.69 6.62
N ARG A 247 2.14 7.66 7.25
CA ARG A 247 2.06 7.79 8.71
C ARG A 247 0.68 7.39 9.23
N ASN A 248 0.65 7.12 10.52
CA ASN A 248 -0.60 6.90 11.28
C ASN A 248 -1.53 5.81 10.69
N MET A 249 -0.97 4.85 9.93
CA MET A 249 -1.76 3.82 9.27
C MET A 249 -2.57 2.99 10.27
N VAL A 250 -3.78 2.65 9.86
CA VAL A 250 -4.61 1.64 10.53
C VAL A 250 -4.19 0.28 10.01
N GLN A 251 -3.75 -0.58 10.91
CA GLN A 251 -3.46 -1.99 10.62
C GLN A 251 -4.71 -2.83 10.78
N THR A 252 -4.97 -3.75 9.86
CA THR A 252 -6.10 -4.69 9.89
C THR A 252 -5.68 -6.09 9.46
N ASP A 253 -6.39 -7.10 9.91
CA ASP A 253 -6.30 -8.48 9.42
C ASP A 253 -7.37 -8.81 8.35
N ALA A 254 -8.28 -7.86 8.05
CA ALA A 254 -9.10 -7.96 6.85
C ALA A 254 -8.18 -8.18 5.63
N ALA A 255 -8.53 -9.13 4.77
CA ALA A 255 -7.67 -9.47 3.63
C ALA A 255 -7.62 -8.31 2.63
N ILE A 256 -6.49 -7.61 2.60
CA ILE A 256 -6.17 -6.60 1.60
C ILE A 256 -5.31 -7.28 0.54
N ASN A 257 -5.74 -7.20 -0.71
CA ASN A 257 -5.07 -7.80 -1.87
C ASN A 257 -5.05 -6.80 -3.03
N PRO A 258 -4.18 -7.01 -4.06
CA PRO A 258 -4.27 -6.25 -5.29
C PRO A 258 -5.71 -6.23 -5.82
N GLY A 259 -6.23 -5.02 -6.03
CA GLY A 259 -7.59 -4.78 -6.50
C GLY A 259 -8.54 -4.20 -5.45
N ASN A 260 -8.38 -4.42 -4.14
CA ASN A 260 -9.11 -3.64 -3.15
C ASN A 260 -8.31 -2.41 -2.61
N SER A 261 -7.08 -2.20 -3.08
CA SER A 261 -6.34 -0.95 -2.88
C SER A 261 -7.09 0.24 -3.48
N GLY A 262 -7.17 1.34 -2.76
CA GLY A 262 -7.97 2.53 -3.09
C GLY A 262 -9.46 2.43 -2.72
N GLY A 263 -9.95 1.23 -2.42
CA GLY A 263 -11.28 1.02 -1.88
C GLY A 263 -11.39 1.37 -0.40
N PRO A 264 -12.63 1.45 0.14
CA PRO A 264 -12.86 1.84 1.52
C PRO A 264 -12.56 0.73 2.51
N LEU A 265 -12.03 1.11 3.67
CA LEU A 265 -12.14 0.37 4.92
C LEU A 265 -13.29 1.00 5.72
N LEU A 266 -14.31 0.22 6.00
CA LEU A 266 -15.57 0.68 6.60
C LEU A 266 -15.69 0.23 8.06
N ASP A 267 -16.41 0.99 8.85
CA ASP A 267 -16.94 0.55 10.13
C ASP A 267 -18.26 -0.24 9.93
N THR A 268 -18.78 -0.75 11.02
CA THR A 268 -20.05 -1.53 11.04
C THR A 268 -21.30 -0.71 10.75
N SER A 269 -21.19 0.61 10.57
CA SER A 269 -22.25 1.50 10.12
C SER A 269 -22.14 1.88 8.63
N GLY A 270 -21.12 1.36 7.93
CA GLY A 270 -20.88 1.67 6.51
C GLY A 270 -20.16 3.01 6.27
N LYS A 271 -19.57 3.61 7.31
CA LYS A 271 -18.76 4.82 7.15
C LYS A 271 -17.31 4.48 6.91
N MET A 272 -16.65 5.25 6.05
CA MET A 272 -15.23 5.07 5.70
C MET A 272 -14.34 5.55 6.84
N ILE A 273 -13.67 4.62 7.49
CA ILE A 273 -12.68 4.88 8.55
C ILE A 273 -11.24 4.83 8.03
N GLY A 274 -11.05 4.36 6.80
CA GLY A 274 -9.77 4.34 6.13
C GLY A 274 -9.86 4.00 4.65
N ILE A 275 -8.74 4.12 3.94
CA ILE A 275 -8.57 3.75 2.54
C ILE A 275 -7.56 2.63 2.47
N ASN A 276 -7.97 1.47 1.96
CA ASN A 276 -7.11 0.31 1.81
C ASN A 276 -5.94 0.65 0.88
N THR A 277 -4.71 0.40 1.32
CA THR A 277 -3.55 0.89 0.58
C THR A 277 -2.62 -0.23 0.18
N MET A 278 -2.07 -0.96 1.14
CA MET A 278 -1.04 -1.95 0.84
C MET A 278 -1.04 -3.10 1.83
N ILE A 279 -0.31 -4.13 1.45
CA ILE A 279 0.04 -5.25 2.30
C ILE A 279 1.55 -5.25 2.55
N GLN A 280 1.96 -5.61 3.75
CA GLN A 280 3.35 -5.95 4.03
C GLN A 280 3.52 -7.47 3.86
N SER A 281 3.87 -7.88 2.65
CA SER A 281 4.03 -9.30 2.30
C SER A 281 5.20 -9.49 1.35
N SER A 282 6.02 -10.49 1.61
CA SER A 282 7.10 -10.90 0.70
C SER A 282 6.59 -11.65 -0.53
N SER A 283 5.34 -12.14 -0.50
CA SER A 283 4.72 -12.90 -1.59
C SER A 283 3.74 -12.08 -2.44
N GLY A 284 3.47 -10.81 -2.07
CA GLY A 284 2.48 -9.97 -2.75
C GLY A 284 1.02 -10.28 -2.42
N ASN A 285 0.74 -11.29 -1.58
CA ASN A 285 -0.60 -11.65 -1.12
C ASN A 285 -0.78 -11.35 0.36
N SER A 286 -2.01 -11.14 0.80
CA SER A 286 -2.32 -10.89 2.21
C SER A 286 -1.85 -12.04 3.10
N ALA A 287 -1.01 -11.71 4.07
CA ALA A 287 -0.56 -12.62 5.13
C ALA A 287 -1.26 -12.31 6.48
N GLY A 288 -2.46 -11.69 6.45
CA GLY A 288 -3.16 -11.23 7.65
C GLY A 288 -2.65 -9.88 8.18
N VAL A 289 -1.87 -9.14 7.38
CA VAL A 289 -1.37 -7.80 7.73
C VAL A 289 -1.64 -6.86 6.58
N GLY A 290 -2.74 -6.09 6.70
CA GLY A 290 -3.12 -5.03 5.78
C GLY A 290 -3.01 -3.67 6.45
N PHE A 291 -2.92 -2.61 5.64
CA PHE A 291 -2.86 -1.23 6.11
C PHE A 291 -3.83 -0.34 5.33
N ALA A 292 -4.41 0.63 6.03
CA ALA A 292 -5.26 1.64 5.45
C ALA A 292 -4.85 3.04 5.92
N VAL A 293 -4.95 4.03 5.04
CA VAL A 293 -4.79 5.45 5.39
C VAL A 293 -6.02 5.86 6.17
N PRO A 294 -5.90 6.46 7.38
CA PRO A 294 -7.05 6.81 8.21
C PRO A 294 -7.90 7.92 7.57
N SER A 295 -9.21 7.89 7.84
CA SER A 295 -10.17 8.86 7.31
C SER A 295 -9.86 10.29 7.73
N GLU A 296 -9.31 10.53 8.91
CA GLU A 296 -8.86 11.86 9.36
C GLU A 296 -7.86 12.48 8.38
N THR A 297 -6.84 11.71 7.98
CA THR A 297 -5.87 12.14 6.95
C THR A 297 -6.58 12.36 5.61
N ALA A 298 -7.46 11.43 5.22
CA ALA A 298 -8.15 11.50 3.93
C ALA A 298 -9.05 12.72 3.80
N VAL A 299 -9.83 13.08 4.82
CA VAL A 299 -10.71 14.26 4.81
C VAL A 299 -9.92 15.52 4.54
N ARG A 300 -8.78 15.69 5.23
CA ARG A 300 -7.92 16.86 5.05
C ARG A 300 -7.29 16.89 3.65
N VAL A 301 -6.73 15.76 3.22
CA VAL A 301 -6.10 15.62 1.89
C VAL A 301 -7.12 15.89 0.78
N VAL A 302 -8.30 15.27 0.83
CA VAL A 302 -9.38 15.45 -0.15
C VAL A 302 -9.81 16.92 -0.24
N ALA A 303 -10.00 17.60 0.91
CA ALA A 303 -10.38 19.02 0.92
C ALA A 303 -9.33 19.89 0.22
N ASP A 304 -8.03 19.64 0.48
CA ASP A 304 -6.95 20.38 -0.15
C ASP A 304 -6.81 20.05 -1.65
N LEU A 305 -6.91 18.78 -2.02
CA LEU A 305 -6.83 18.37 -3.43
C LEU A 305 -7.97 18.94 -4.27
N ILE A 306 -9.20 18.92 -3.77
CA ILE A 306 -10.35 19.51 -4.50
C ILE A 306 -10.21 21.03 -4.62
N LYS A 307 -9.70 21.72 -3.59
CA LYS A 307 -9.62 23.17 -3.56
C LYS A 307 -8.40 23.74 -4.27
N TYR A 308 -7.25 23.08 -4.15
CA TYR A 308 -5.96 23.63 -4.57
C TYR A 308 -5.23 22.73 -5.58
N GLY A 309 -5.71 21.52 -5.86
CA GLY A 309 -5.02 20.52 -6.67
C GLY A 309 -3.81 19.86 -5.99
N LYS A 310 -3.43 20.33 -4.81
CA LYS A 310 -2.30 19.84 -4.01
C LYS A 310 -2.55 20.01 -2.53
N VAL A 311 -1.89 19.21 -1.69
CA VAL A 311 -2.00 19.32 -0.23
C VAL A 311 -1.13 20.47 0.26
N GLN A 312 -1.69 21.30 1.13
CA GLN A 312 -1.02 22.43 1.77
C GLN A 312 -0.33 21.93 3.06
N ARG A 313 0.92 21.47 2.97
CA ARG A 313 1.72 21.06 4.13
C ARG A 313 2.74 22.12 4.51
N GLY A 314 2.79 22.42 5.82
CA GLY A 314 3.86 23.21 6.40
C GLY A 314 5.10 22.35 6.62
N THR A 315 6.27 22.84 6.23
CA THR A 315 7.56 22.18 6.46
C THR A 315 8.58 23.16 7.03
N ILE A 316 9.62 22.61 7.66
CA ILE A 316 10.81 23.37 8.04
C ILE A 316 11.74 23.40 6.82
N ASP A 317 12.17 24.57 6.40
CA ASP A 317 13.05 24.82 5.25
C ASP A 317 14.52 24.38 5.53
N ALA A 318 14.69 23.07 5.70
CA ALA A 318 15.97 22.45 6.03
C ALA A 318 16.09 21.06 5.38
N THR A 319 17.31 20.66 5.07
CA THR A 319 17.64 19.27 4.70
C THR A 319 17.83 18.47 5.98
N ILE A 320 17.03 17.42 6.13
CA ILE A 320 16.96 16.62 7.34
C ILE A 320 17.44 15.19 7.10
N ILE A 321 18.08 14.61 8.10
CA ILE A 321 18.62 13.25 8.05
C ILE A 321 18.21 12.49 9.30
N GLN A 322 17.78 11.24 9.14
CA GLN A 322 17.56 10.34 10.28
C GLN A 322 18.86 10.15 11.05
N LEU A 323 18.88 10.56 12.32
CA LEU A 323 20.04 10.28 13.17
C LEU A 323 20.14 8.77 13.42
N SER A 324 21.30 8.20 13.08
CA SER A 324 21.63 6.81 13.38
C SER A 324 22.78 6.76 14.39
N ARG A 325 22.94 5.64 15.11
CA ARG A 325 24.07 5.44 16.03
C ARG A 325 25.41 5.69 15.36
N ARG A 326 25.57 5.32 14.09
CA ARG A 326 26.80 5.53 13.32
C ARG A 326 27.08 7.02 13.10
N ILE A 327 26.07 7.79 12.69
CA ILE A 327 26.19 9.25 12.52
C ILE A 327 26.48 9.90 13.87
N ALA A 328 25.75 9.52 14.93
CA ALA A 328 25.95 10.06 16.27
C ALA A 328 27.37 9.82 16.80
N GLN A 329 27.90 8.62 16.64
CA GLN A 329 29.28 8.27 17.03
C GLN A 329 30.33 9.07 16.22
N TYR A 330 30.11 9.16 14.89
CA TYR A 330 31.04 9.89 14.02
C TYR A 330 31.04 11.40 14.34
N ALA A 331 29.87 11.97 14.60
CA ALA A 331 29.71 13.39 14.94
C ALA A 331 29.97 13.72 16.44
N GLY A 332 30.30 12.72 17.28
CA GLY A 332 30.56 12.91 18.71
C GLY A 332 29.34 13.40 19.51
N LEU A 333 28.13 13.06 19.07
CA LEU A 333 26.87 13.45 19.72
C LEU A 333 26.62 12.61 20.98
N ASP A 334 25.97 13.21 21.97
CA ASP A 334 25.55 12.56 23.22
C ASP A 334 24.17 11.88 23.13
N ILE A 335 23.50 12.00 21.98
CA ILE A 335 22.23 11.34 21.65
C ILE A 335 22.38 10.51 20.39
N SER A 336 21.53 9.48 20.23
CA SER A 336 21.58 8.57 19.08
C SER A 336 20.25 8.44 18.33
N SER A 337 19.27 9.25 18.70
CA SER A 337 17.93 9.33 18.08
C SER A 337 17.54 10.78 17.86
N GLY A 338 16.68 11.04 16.89
CA GLY A 338 16.25 12.36 16.48
C GLY A 338 16.47 12.62 14.99
N VAL A 339 16.31 13.85 14.57
CA VAL A 339 16.45 14.29 13.17
C VAL A 339 17.57 15.34 13.09
N LEU A 340 18.66 14.96 12.44
CA LEU A 340 19.82 15.83 12.21
C LEU A 340 19.50 16.84 11.12
N ILE A 341 19.80 18.10 11.36
CA ILE A 341 19.75 19.18 10.36
C ILE A 341 21.09 19.19 9.61
N SER A 342 21.04 18.72 8.38
CA SER A 342 22.20 18.73 7.48
C SER A 342 22.43 20.13 6.93
N GLU A 343 21.39 20.77 6.41
CA GLU A 343 21.47 22.13 5.84
C GLU A 343 20.22 22.91 6.19
N VAL A 344 20.31 24.22 6.24
CA VAL A 344 19.18 25.15 6.32
C VAL A 344 19.17 26.01 5.06
N VAL A 345 17.99 26.41 4.61
CA VAL A 345 17.86 27.33 3.47
C VAL A 345 18.37 28.71 3.92
N ARG A 346 19.39 29.21 3.23
CA ARG A 346 19.99 30.52 3.54
C ARG A 346 18.94 31.63 3.40
N GLY A 347 18.79 32.45 4.43
CA GLY A 347 17.80 33.51 4.50
C GLY A 347 16.37 33.02 4.75
N GLY A 348 16.21 31.70 4.97
CA GLY A 348 14.89 31.09 5.23
C GLY A 348 14.39 31.28 6.66
N ASN A 349 13.19 30.81 6.92
CA ASN A 349 12.54 30.94 8.22
C ASN A 349 13.24 30.16 9.32
N ALA A 350 13.76 28.96 8.99
CA ALA A 350 14.47 28.11 9.93
C ALA A 350 15.80 28.76 10.35
N GLU A 351 16.59 29.27 9.41
CA GLU A 351 17.82 30.00 9.70
C GLU A 351 17.54 31.26 10.53
N SER A 352 16.52 32.03 10.14
CA SER A 352 16.09 33.24 10.84
C SER A 352 15.63 32.98 12.28
N ALA A 353 15.02 31.81 12.53
CA ALA A 353 14.64 31.34 13.86
C ALA A 353 15.83 30.82 14.67
N GLY A 354 17.05 30.74 14.09
CA GLY A 354 18.24 30.29 14.71
C GLY A 354 18.53 28.80 14.63
N LEU A 355 17.85 28.05 13.76
CA LEU A 355 18.18 26.65 13.45
C LEU A 355 19.53 26.60 12.70
N ARG A 356 20.36 25.62 12.99
CA ARG A 356 21.70 25.50 12.44
C ARG A 356 21.90 24.20 11.69
N GLY A 357 22.34 24.31 10.44
CA GLY A 357 22.82 23.19 9.64
C GLY A 357 24.22 22.74 10.02
N GLY A 358 24.62 21.60 9.50
CA GLY A 358 25.97 21.04 9.64
C GLY A 358 26.98 21.86 8.86
N THR A 359 28.26 21.78 9.30
CA THR A 359 29.40 22.50 8.72
C THR A 359 30.46 21.56 8.16
N GLU A 360 30.47 20.29 8.56
CA GLU A 360 31.46 19.30 8.14
C GLU A 360 30.79 18.30 7.18
N ALA A 361 31.35 18.18 5.96
CA ALA A 361 30.86 17.27 4.95
C ALA A 361 31.24 15.81 5.25
N ALA A 362 30.27 14.90 5.20
CA ALA A 362 30.47 13.47 5.38
C ALA A 362 29.75 12.68 4.30
N TYR A 363 30.30 11.52 3.92
CA TYR A 363 29.66 10.62 2.97
C TYR A 363 28.72 9.65 3.67
N TYR A 364 27.48 9.58 3.20
CA TYR A 364 26.44 8.76 3.79
C TYR A 364 25.83 7.78 2.77
N GLY A 365 25.53 6.58 3.25
CA GLY A 365 24.83 5.55 2.45
C GLY A 365 25.70 4.88 1.39
N SER A 366 25.08 3.97 0.63
CA SER A 366 25.74 3.21 -0.44
C SER A 366 26.02 4.04 -1.69
N ARG A 367 25.22 5.08 -1.93
CA ARG A 367 25.38 6.04 -3.04
C ARG A 367 26.41 7.11 -2.77
N ARG A 368 26.95 7.16 -1.54
CA ARG A 368 27.89 8.21 -1.08
C ARG A 368 27.31 9.62 -1.21
N ASP A 369 26.05 9.78 -0.83
CA ASP A 369 25.45 11.09 -0.75
C ASP A 369 26.21 11.95 0.28
N ILE A 370 26.39 13.22 -0.03
CA ILE A 370 27.06 14.15 0.88
C ILE A 370 26.01 14.65 1.86
N ILE A 371 26.29 14.50 3.15
CA ILE A 371 25.53 15.13 4.23
C ILE A 371 26.45 16.03 5.03
N TYR A 372 25.90 17.05 5.69
CA TYR A 372 26.66 17.89 6.59
C TYR A 372 26.33 17.55 8.04
N ILE A 373 27.36 17.34 8.83
CA ILE A 373 27.27 17.03 10.27
C ILE A 373 27.71 18.21 11.11
N GLY A 374 27.43 18.17 12.42
CA GLY A 374 27.68 19.27 13.37
C GLY A 374 26.54 20.28 13.46
N GLY A 375 25.43 20.04 12.73
CA GLY A 375 24.19 20.79 12.86
C GLY A 375 23.37 20.37 14.09
N ASP A 376 22.24 21.05 14.27
CA ASP A 376 21.28 20.74 15.33
C ASP A 376 20.64 19.38 15.11
N VAL A 377 20.18 18.75 16.20
CA VAL A 377 19.34 17.55 16.13
C VAL A 377 17.98 17.88 16.73
N ILE A 378 16.92 17.82 15.93
CA ILE A 378 15.55 17.97 16.43
C ILE A 378 15.20 16.76 17.27
N THR A 379 14.73 17.02 18.50
CA THR A 379 14.30 16.01 19.48
C THR A 379 12.84 16.15 19.88
N GLN A 380 12.20 17.31 19.57
CA GLN A 380 10.79 17.53 19.84
C GLN A 380 10.24 18.63 18.90
N ILE A 381 9.00 18.48 18.46
CA ILE A 381 8.21 19.52 17.77
C ILE A 381 6.87 19.64 18.50
N ASP A 382 6.53 20.83 18.98
CA ASP A 382 5.45 21.07 19.90
C ASP A 382 5.47 20.05 21.06
N ASP A 383 4.40 19.25 21.25
CA ASP A 383 4.33 18.25 22.31
C ASP A 383 4.79 16.84 21.86
N ILE A 384 5.25 16.69 20.59
CA ILE A 384 5.60 15.40 20.00
C ILE A 384 7.11 15.19 20.08
N ALA A 385 7.54 14.14 20.79
CA ALA A 385 8.93 13.72 20.79
C ALA A 385 9.34 13.20 19.40
N VAL A 386 10.49 13.66 18.89
CA VAL A 386 11.01 13.30 17.57
C VAL A 386 12.24 12.41 17.74
N THR A 387 12.04 11.12 17.55
CA THR A 387 13.09 10.09 17.58
C THR A 387 13.44 9.59 16.18
N SER A 388 12.57 9.81 15.21
CA SER A 388 12.67 9.34 13.83
C SER A 388 12.14 10.37 12.83
N LEU A 389 12.43 10.15 11.53
CA LEU A 389 11.79 10.92 10.45
C LEU A 389 10.26 10.72 10.44
N ALA A 390 9.77 9.55 10.84
CA ALA A 390 8.34 9.30 10.94
C ALA A 390 7.69 10.23 11.98
N ASP A 391 8.30 10.39 13.16
CA ASP A 391 7.82 11.29 14.21
C ASP A 391 7.88 12.75 13.75
N TYR A 392 8.97 13.16 13.08
CA TYR A 392 9.12 14.49 12.51
C TYR A 392 7.99 14.83 11.54
N TYR A 393 7.74 13.95 10.59
CA TYR A 393 6.65 14.18 9.64
C TYR A 393 5.27 14.07 10.30
N SER A 394 5.08 13.21 11.31
CA SER A 394 3.83 13.14 12.06
C SER A 394 3.54 14.41 12.84
N ALA A 395 4.56 15.02 13.43
CA ALA A 395 4.42 16.29 14.14
C ALA A 395 4.01 17.46 13.23
N LEU A 396 4.36 17.40 11.94
CA LEU A 396 4.03 18.43 10.94
C LEU A 396 2.79 18.09 10.10
N GLU A 397 2.20 16.88 10.24
CA GLU A 397 1.13 16.39 9.37
C GLU A 397 -0.10 17.31 9.31
N SER A 398 -0.52 17.86 10.44
CA SER A 398 -1.66 18.77 10.54
C SER A 398 -1.32 20.25 10.34
N LYS A 399 -0.03 20.56 10.17
CA LYS A 399 0.46 21.94 10.09
C LYS A 399 0.38 22.48 8.66
N ARG A 400 0.09 23.77 8.56
CA ARG A 400 0.00 24.49 7.28
C ARG A 400 1.17 25.45 7.08
N PRO A 401 1.46 25.86 5.84
CA PRO A 401 2.38 26.97 5.59
C PRO A 401 1.94 28.22 6.37
N GLY A 402 2.91 28.83 7.06
CA GLY A 402 2.67 29.99 7.90
C GLY A 402 2.42 29.70 9.37
N ASP A 403 2.10 28.47 9.75
CA ASP A 403 2.01 28.06 11.16
C ASP A 403 3.38 28.19 11.84
N VAL A 404 3.34 28.48 13.15
CA VAL A 404 4.56 28.55 13.97
C VAL A 404 4.60 27.35 14.90
N VAL A 405 5.66 26.56 14.80
CA VAL A 405 5.89 25.40 15.66
C VAL A 405 7.03 25.68 16.65
N THR A 406 6.94 25.08 17.83
CA THR A 406 8.00 25.10 18.84
C THR A 406 8.89 23.87 18.62
N VAL A 407 10.15 24.09 18.31
CA VAL A 407 11.12 23.02 18.03
C VAL A 407 12.17 22.99 19.12
N VAL A 408 12.37 21.84 19.76
CA VAL A 408 13.49 21.61 20.68
C VAL A 408 14.59 20.89 19.91
N VAL A 409 15.78 21.49 19.94
CA VAL A 409 16.97 20.92 19.30
C VAL A 409 18.07 20.65 20.31
N ARG A 410 18.80 19.55 20.11
CA ARG A 410 20.03 19.24 20.81
C ARG A 410 21.20 19.94 20.10
N ARG A 411 21.84 20.89 20.78
CA ARG A 411 22.98 21.71 20.30
C ARG A 411 24.05 21.75 21.37
N ASN A 412 25.26 21.30 21.07
CA ASN A 412 26.39 21.32 22.01
C ASN A 412 26.03 20.72 23.38
N ARG A 413 25.33 19.57 23.38
CA ARG A 413 24.86 18.84 24.58
C ARG A 413 23.85 19.61 25.45
N LYS A 414 23.20 20.64 24.89
CA LYS A 414 22.16 21.43 25.56
C LYS A 414 20.90 21.44 24.69
N ASP A 415 19.76 21.49 25.32
CA ASP A 415 18.49 21.67 24.62
C ASP A 415 18.26 23.17 24.39
N VAL A 416 17.88 23.52 23.17
CA VAL A 416 17.55 24.87 22.73
C VAL A 416 16.18 24.85 22.12
N THR A 417 15.30 25.74 22.59
CA THR A 417 13.93 25.88 22.06
C THR A 417 13.88 27.01 21.03
N LEU A 418 13.34 26.71 19.86
CA LEU A 418 13.18 27.65 18.75
C LEU A 418 11.71 27.73 18.35
N LYS A 419 11.29 28.88 17.84
CA LYS A 419 9.97 29.06 17.22
C LYS A 419 10.18 29.25 15.72
N ILE A 420 9.73 28.30 14.92
CA ILE A 420 9.97 28.27 13.48
C ILE A 420 8.64 28.43 12.76
N LYS A 421 8.55 29.44 11.87
CA LYS A 421 7.43 29.60 10.97
C LYS A 421 7.62 28.69 9.77
N LEU A 422 6.64 27.80 9.54
CA LEU A 422 6.68 26.81 8.47
C LEU A 422 6.51 27.47 7.09
N VAL A 423 7.17 26.89 6.10
CA VAL A 423 7.01 27.20 4.68
C VAL A 423 6.16 26.15 3.99
N GLU A 424 5.79 26.38 2.74
CA GLU A 424 5.15 25.37 1.91
C GLU A 424 6.14 24.25 1.56
N SER A 425 5.68 22.99 1.63
CA SER A 425 6.47 21.79 1.31
C SER A 425 6.71 21.64 -0.19
#